data_5b592c3d41686ed391705b2009dfff38
#
_entry.id   5b592c3d41686ed391705b2009dfff38
#
_cell.length_a   1.000
_cell.length_b   1.000
_cell.length_c   1.000
_cell.angle_alpha   90.00
_cell.angle_beta   90.00
_cell.angle_gamma   90.00
#
_symmetry.space_group_name_H-M   'P 1'
#
loop_
_entity.id
_entity.type
_entity.pdbx_description
1 polymer ?
#
loop_
_entity_poly.entity_id
_entity_poly.type
_entity_poly.pdbx_seq_one_letter_code
_entity_poly.pdbx_strand_id
1 'polypeptide(L)'
;MNVRKNKLVSLAALGLVGGLALSACGGGSENGGTDGASDGGGAAGGYAELSGNLAGSGSSAMQTAQTAWTESFMGLTQAEGGDLTVTYDPTGSGTGREQFLSGQVQFAGTDAALDEEELTKSVEVCNDSQAFNLPVYISPIAVVFNLEGVDSLNLTPEVIAGIFAGDITKWNDPAIAESNPDAELPDKDIVPVHRSDDSGTTENFTEYLSENAPDAWTHGPIETWPIDGGQSGDGTSGVKSTVEGGDGTIGYIDASQASGLGTAAIQVGDEFVEYSAGAAAKAVDVSPREEGREENDIVVELDRTTEEAGVYPIVLVSYLALCGSYADSAQGEAVKAYASYMVSEEGQANAAEAAGSAPISEELRTDAQAAIDGITVG
;
A
#
# COMPACT_ATOMS: atom_id res chain seq x y z
N MET A 1 22.38 3.35 -55.15
CA MET A 1 21.97 2.76 -56.47
C MET A 1 21.17 1.50 -56.18
N ASN A 2 19.98 1.50 -56.62
CA ASN A 2 18.88 0.57 -56.76
C ASN A 2 17.70 0.69 -55.77
N VAL A 3 16.80 1.48 -56.27
CA VAL A 3 15.37 1.58 -56.00
C VAL A 3 14.66 0.31 -56.50
N ARG A 4 13.73 -0.22 -55.73
CA ARG A 4 12.56 -0.93 -56.31
C ARG A 4 11.30 -0.62 -55.54
N LYS A 5 10.40 0.04 -56.27
CA LYS A 5 8.98 0.36 -56.03
C LYS A 5 8.07 -0.84 -56.22
N ASN A 6 6.84 -0.64 -55.74
CA ASN A 6 5.55 -1.21 -56.18
C ASN A 6 4.99 -2.34 -55.27
N LYS A 7 3.70 -2.41 -54.92
CA LYS A 7 2.47 -1.88 -55.57
C LYS A 7 1.32 -1.79 -54.55
N LEU A 8 0.54 -0.74 -54.70
CA LEU A 8 -0.84 -0.63 -54.24
C LEU A 8 -1.75 -1.68 -54.88
N VAL A 9 -2.72 -2.23 -54.14
CA VAL A 9 -3.99 -2.70 -54.68
C VAL A 9 -5.09 -2.24 -53.77
N SER A 10 -5.85 -1.30 -54.31
CA SER A 10 -7.18 -0.89 -53.85
C SER A 10 -8.23 -1.84 -54.53
N LEU A 11 -9.25 -2.24 -53.78
CA LEU A 11 -10.51 -2.63 -54.40
C LEU A 11 -11.67 -2.24 -53.45
N ALA A 12 -12.59 -1.55 -54.07
CA ALA A 12 -13.76 -0.87 -53.53
C ALA A 12 -15.02 -1.75 -53.63
N ALA A 13 -15.97 -1.42 -52.78
CA ALA A 13 -17.36 -1.11 -53.08
C ALA A 13 -18.47 -2.14 -52.90
N LEU A 14 -19.60 -1.57 -52.53
CA LEU A 14 -21.05 -1.93 -52.54
C LEU A 14 -21.51 -2.62 -51.24
N GLY A 15 -22.41 -2.09 -50.43
CA GLY A 15 -23.57 -1.20 -50.69
C GLY A 15 -24.86 -2.03 -50.62
N LEU A 16 -25.66 -1.89 -49.55
CA LEU A 16 -27.13 -2.02 -49.66
C LEU A 16 -27.86 -1.47 -48.43
N VAL A 17 -28.81 -0.65 -48.75
CA VAL A 17 -29.79 0.16 -48.03
C VAL A 17 -30.99 -0.71 -47.60
N GLY A 18 -31.66 -0.33 -46.54
CA GLY A 18 -33.05 -0.69 -46.19
C GLY A 18 -33.20 -1.04 -44.71
N GLY A 19 -34.06 -0.48 -43.94
CA GLY A 19 -35.22 0.35 -44.09
C GLY A 19 -35.81 0.66 -42.72
N LEU A 20 -36.39 1.83 -42.60
CA LEU A 20 -37.14 2.34 -41.45
C LEU A 20 -38.41 1.52 -41.16
N ALA A 21 -38.73 1.33 -39.88
CA ALA A 21 -40.12 1.27 -39.43
C ALA A 21 -40.27 1.87 -38.05
N LEU A 22 -40.86 3.05 -37.99
CA LEU A 22 -41.53 3.59 -36.81
C LEU A 22 -42.81 2.80 -36.55
N SER A 23 -43.09 2.47 -35.29
CA SER A 23 -44.46 2.40 -34.82
C SER A 23 -44.53 2.79 -33.36
N ALA A 24 -45.31 3.83 -33.14
CA ALA A 24 -45.65 4.41 -31.86
C ALA A 24 -46.95 3.77 -31.32
N CYS A 25 -47.16 3.98 -30.01
CA CYS A 25 -48.38 4.00 -29.23
C CYS A 25 -48.92 2.72 -28.61
N GLY A 26 -49.01 2.80 -27.26
CA GLY A 26 -50.29 2.55 -26.59
C GLY A 26 -50.21 1.75 -25.30
N GLY A 27 -50.24 2.42 -24.19
CA GLY A 27 -51.02 2.30 -22.98
C GLY A 27 -51.22 0.92 -22.32
N GLY A 28 -51.07 0.90 -21.01
CA GLY A 28 -51.83 -0.02 -20.14
C GLY A 28 -51.02 -0.70 -19.03
N SER A 29 -51.28 -0.28 -17.86
CA SER A 29 -51.07 -0.77 -16.48
C SER A 29 -50.80 -2.24 -16.20
N GLU A 30 -50.07 -2.35 -15.11
CA GLU A 30 -50.17 -3.28 -13.96
C GLU A 30 -49.27 -4.52 -13.91
N ASN A 31 -48.46 -4.45 -12.85
CA ASN A 31 -48.21 -5.45 -11.82
C ASN A 31 -46.97 -6.37 -11.93
N GLY A 32 -46.01 -6.16 -10.98
CA GLY A 32 -45.38 -7.22 -10.19
C GLY A 32 -44.20 -7.95 -10.80
N GLY A 33 -43.03 -7.56 -10.39
CA GLY A 33 -41.82 -8.39 -10.54
C GLY A 33 -40.64 -7.70 -9.89
N THR A 34 -40.39 -8.02 -8.65
CA THR A 34 -39.16 -7.70 -7.93
C THR A 34 -37.99 -8.46 -8.55
N ASP A 35 -37.16 -7.79 -9.32
CA ASP A 35 -35.79 -8.23 -9.58
C ASP A 35 -34.86 -7.28 -8.83
N GLY A 36 -34.16 -7.85 -7.83
CA GLY A 36 -33.18 -7.16 -7.04
C GLY A 36 -32.00 -6.74 -7.93
N ALA A 37 -31.93 -5.46 -8.20
CA ALA A 37 -30.66 -4.84 -8.57
C ALA A 37 -29.80 -4.86 -7.29
N SER A 38 -28.70 -5.58 -7.33
CA SER A 38 -27.61 -5.40 -6.36
C SER A 38 -27.09 -3.98 -6.57
N ASP A 39 -27.49 -3.11 -5.66
CA ASP A 39 -26.93 -1.78 -5.54
C ASP A 39 -25.52 -1.98 -4.96
N GLY A 40 -24.54 -2.07 -5.84
CA GLY A 40 -23.14 -1.91 -5.48
C GLY A 40 -22.99 -0.48 -4.97
N GLY A 41 -22.72 -0.30 -3.67
CA GLY A 41 -22.56 0.98 -3.02
C GLY A 41 -21.43 1.81 -3.67
N GLY A 42 -21.75 2.46 -4.79
CA GLY A 42 -20.99 3.56 -5.34
C GLY A 42 -21.47 4.85 -4.68
N ALA A 43 -20.55 5.72 -4.33
CA ALA A 43 -20.81 7.04 -3.75
C ALA A 43 -22.00 7.73 -4.46
N ALA A 44 -23.01 8.11 -3.70
CA ALA A 44 -24.27 8.70 -4.20
C ALA A 44 -24.12 10.18 -4.59
N GLY A 45 -23.03 10.56 -5.22
CA GLY A 45 -22.81 11.84 -5.89
C GLY A 45 -21.81 11.61 -7.01
N GLY A 46 -22.20 11.83 -8.27
CA GLY A 46 -21.29 11.68 -9.39
C GLY A 46 -20.07 12.59 -9.23
N TYR A 47 -18.94 12.21 -9.80
CA TYR A 47 -17.66 12.94 -9.75
C TYR A 47 -17.67 14.24 -10.56
N ALA A 48 -18.79 14.54 -11.23
CA ALA A 48 -18.94 15.71 -12.13
C ALA A 48 -18.71 17.08 -11.46
N GLU A 49 -18.94 17.17 -10.15
CA GLU A 49 -18.80 18.43 -9.39
C GLU A 49 -17.43 18.56 -8.71
N LEU A 50 -16.60 17.50 -8.75
CA LEU A 50 -15.27 17.53 -8.14
C LEU A 50 -14.32 18.37 -8.98
N SER A 51 -13.65 19.31 -8.33
CA SER A 51 -12.71 20.21 -8.99
C SER A 51 -11.63 20.72 -8.03
N GLY A 52 -10.54 21.26 -8.58
CA GLY A 52 -9.45 21.84 -7.81
C GLY A 52 -8.29 20.87 -7.61
N ASN A 53 -7.55 21.02 -6.50
CA ASN A 53 -6.39 20.22 -6.22
C ASN A 53 -6.54 19.53 -4.86
N LEU A 54 -6.32 18.24 -4.83
CA LEU A 54 -6.21 17.40 -3.64
C LEU A 54 -4.77 16.91 -3.50
N ALA A 55 -4.09 17.29 -2.43
CA ALA A 55 -2.70 16.90 -2.19
C ALA A 55 -2.61 15.95 -1.01
N GLY A 56 -1.88 14.88 -1.18
CA GLY A 56 -1.48 13.94 -0.14
C GLY A 56 0.03 13.76 -0.11
N SER A 57 0.54 13.26 1.00
CA SER A 57 1.95 12.94 1.17
C SER A 57 2.11 11.77 2.14
N GLY A 58 3.25 11.10 2.12
CA GLY A 58 3.57 10.12 3.16
C GLY A 58 4.23 8.84 2.66
N SER A 59 3.70 7.69 3.10
CA SER A 59 4.31 6.38 2.86
C SER A 59 4.77 6.16 1.42
N SER A 60 6.04 5.86 1.28
CA SER A 60 6.63 5.46 -0.01
C SER A 60 6.37 4.00 -0.37
N ALA A 61 5.92 3.18 0.57
CA ALA A 61 5.44 1.82 0.30
C ALA A 61 4.17 1.85 -0.56
N MET A 62 3.27 2.80 -0.29
CA MET A 62 2.04 3.00 -1.07
C MET A 62 2.27 3.64 -2.45
N GLN A 63 3.47 4.08 -2.80
CA GLN A 63 3.71 4.89 -4.01
C GLN A 63 3.11 4.28 -5.28
N THR A 64 3.30 2.97 -5.49
CA THR A 64 2.80 2.27 -6.67
C THR A 64 1.27 2.24 -6.70
N ALA A 65 0.62 1.92 -5.58
CA ALA A 65 -0.83 1.93 -5.45
C ALA A 65 -1.41 3.34 -5.57
N GLN A 66 -0.78 4.34 -4.92
CA GLN A 66 -1.21 5.73 -5.00
C GLN A 66 -1.14 6.28 -6.43
N THR A 67 -0.12 5.91 -7.20
CA THR A 67 -0.03 6.28 -8.62
C THR A 67 -1.23 5.70 -9.39
N ALA A 68 -1.53 4.41 -9.22
CA ALA A 68 -2.64 3.76 -9.89
C ALA A 68 -3.99 4.36 -9.47
N TRP A 69 -4.21 4.60 -8.18
CA TRP A 69 -5.44 5.22 -7.68
C TRP A 69 -5.64 6.65 -8.18
N THR A 70 -4.60 7.48 -8.14
CA THR A 70 -4.69 8.87 -8.61
C THR A 70 -5.01 8.95 -10.10
N GLU A 71 -4.31 8.15 -10.92
CA GLU A 71 -4.54 8.11 -12.37
C GLU A 71 -5.97 7.64 -12.70
N SER A 72 -6.43 6.54 -12.09
CA SER A 72 -7.76 5.99 -12.32
C SER A 72 -8.86 6.94 -11.83
N PHE A 73 -8.73 7.47 -10.61
CA PHE A 73 -9.73 8.37 -10.04
C PHE A 73 -9.86 9.69 -10.82
N MET A 74 -8.75 10.30 -11.22
CA MET A 74 -8.79 11.47 -12.11
C MET A 74 -9.40 11.15 -13.46
N GLY A 75 -9.15 9.95 -14.01
CA GLY A 75 -9.80 9.48 -15.24
C GLY A 75 -11.31 9.37 -15.11
N LEU A 76 -11.81 8.79 -14.02
CA LEU A 76 -13.24 8.68 -13.69
C LEU A 76 -13.87 10.07 -13.52
N THR A 77 -13.23 10.95 -12.75
CA THR A 77 -13.67 12.33 -12.51
C THR A 77 -13.82 13.10 -13.84
N GLN A 78 -12.80 13.04 -14.70
CA GLN A 78 -12.82 13.70 -16.00
C GLN A 78 -13.89 13.13 -16.94
N ALA A 79 -14.12 11.81 -16.91
CA ALA A 79 -15.15 11.17 -17.74
C ALA A 79 -16.57 11.65 -17.40
N GLU A 80 -16.82 12.03 -16.15
CA GLU A 80 -18.08 12.61 -15.69
C GLU A 80 -18.17 14.13 -15.83
N GLY A 81 -17.08 14.81 -16.18
CA GLY A 81 -17.02 16.25 -16.42
C GLY A 81 -16.45 17.08 -15.27
N GLY A 82 -15.92 16.44 -14.22
CA GLY A 82 -15.17 17.10 -13.17
C GLY A 82 -13.75 17.51 -13.61
N ASP A 83 -13.11 18.36 -12.82
CA ASP A 83 -11.75 18.90 -13.07
C ASP A 83 -10.94 18.87 -11.77
N LEU A 84 -10.76 17.66 -11.20
CA LEU A 84 -9.98 17.42 -9.99
C LEU A 84 -8.58 16.91 -10.35
N THR A 85 -7.57 17.52 -9.76
CA THR A 85 -6.21 17.01 -9.78
C THR A 85 -5.85 16.42 -8.42
N VAL A 86 -5.43 15.17 -8.37
CA VAL A 86 -4.92 14.52 -7.16
C VAL A 86 -3.42 14.33 -7.30
N THR A 87 -2.69 14.68 -6.25
CA THR A 87 -1.23 14.50 -6.18
C THR A 87 -0.86 13.77 -4.90
N TYR A 88 0.15 12.92 -4.96
CA TYR A 88 0.72 12.23 -3.80
C TYR A 88 2.24 12.31 -3.84
N ASP A 89 2.85 12.79 -2.75
CA ASP A 89 4.31 12.88 -2.60
C ASP A 89 4.82 11.80 -1.63
N PRO A 90 5.58 10.79 -2.07
CA PRO A 90 6.01 9.67 -1.25
C PRO A 90 7.23 10.01 -0.37
N THR A 91 7.06 10.92 0.59
CA THR A 91 8.12 11.51 1.44
C THR A 91 8.48 10.69 2.69
N GLY A 92 7.85 9.53 2.91
CA GLY A 92 7.92 8.76 4.14
C GLY A 92 6.74 9.04 5.08
N SER A 93 6.38 8.02 5.90
CA SER A 93 5.20 8.08 6.77
C SER A 93 5.27 9.21 7.79
N GLY A 94 6.38 9.36 8.51
CA GLY A 94 6.56 10.42 9.51
C GLY A 94 6.46 11.81 8.90
N THR A 95 7.18 12.08 7.79
CA THR A 95 7.08 13.36 7.08
C THR A 95 5.66 13.63 6.57
N GLY A 96 4.96 12.60 6.07
CA GLY A 96 3.58 12.73 5.62
C GLY A 96 2.63 13.13 6.74
N ARG A 97 2.73 12.48 7.91
CA ARG A 97 1.95 12.85 9.11
C ARG A 97 2.24 14.28 9.57
N GLU A 98 3.53 14.70 9.60
CA GLU A 98 3.90 16.08 9.92
C GLU A 98 3.29 17.10 8.96
N GLN A 99 3.31 16.83 7.65
CA GLN A 99 2.71 17.70 6.63
C GLN A 99 1.19 17.79 6.78
N PHE A 100 0.52 16.67 7.06
CA PHE A 100 -0.91 16.63 7.34
C PHE A 100 -1.25 17.43 8.61
N LEU A 101 -0.55 17.17 9.71
CA LEU A 101 -0.77 17.86 11.01
C LEU A 101 -0.40 19.33 10.99
N SER A 102 0.32 19.80 9.97
CA SER A 102 0.58 21.22 9.74
C SER A 102 -0.34 21.86 8.68
N GLY A 103 -1.29 21.10 8.13
CA GLY A 103 -2.26 21.56 7.13
C GLY A 103 -1.67 21.81 5.73
N GLN A 104 -0.48 21.26 5.43
CA GLN A 104 0.15 21.40 4.11
C GLN A 104 -0.49 20.50 3.07
N VAL A 105 -1.02 19.33 3.50
CA VAL A 105 -1.72 18.38 2.65
C VAL A 105 -3.08 18.03 3.27
N GLN A 106 -4.00 17.52 2.47
CA GLN A 106 -5.37 17.23 2.89
C GLN A 106 -5.54 15.81 3.45
N PHE A 107 -4.62 14.94 3.14
CA PHE A 107 -4.54 13.58 3.69
C PHE A 107 -3.08 13.14 3.76
N ALA A 108 -2.79 12.21 4.65
CA ALA A 108 -1.49 11.53 4.64
C ALA A 108 -1.67 10.03 4.42
N GLY A 109 -0.71 9.42 3.70
CA GLY A 109 -0.52 7.97 3.69
C GLY A 109 0.51 7.59 4.75
N THR A 110 0.21 6.62 5.58
CA THR A 110 1.12 6.22 6.66
C THR A 110 1.07 4.72 6.92
N ASP A 111 2.21 4.08 7.16
CA ASP A 111 2.29 2.65 7.50
C ASP A 111 2.26 2.43 9.02
N ALA A 112 2.23 3.51 9.80
CA ALA A 112 1.98 3.54 11.23
C ALA A 112 0.79 4.45 11.52
N ALA A 113 -0.11 4.04 12.40
CA ALA A 113 -1.27 4.85 12.77
C ALA A 113 -0.83 6.13 13.50
N LEU A 114 -1.64 7.20 13.39
CA LEU A 114 -1.48 8.39 14.25
C LEU A 114 -1.57 7.97 15.72
N ASP A 115 -0.63 8.42 16.51
CA ASP A 115 -0.62 8.22 17.97
C ASP A 115 -1.55 9.21 18.70
N GLU A 116 -1.69 9.06 20.02
CA GLU A 116 -2.56 9.93 20.84
C GLU A 116 -2.15 11.41 20.81
N GLU A 117 -0.85 11.72 20.71
CA GLU A 117 -0.35 13.08 20.62
C GLU A 117 -0.67 13.68 19.24
N GLU A 118 -0.45 12.93 18.18
CA GLU A 118 -0.77 13.31 16.81
C GLU A 118 -2.28 13.50 16.60
N LEU A 119 -3.11 12.58 17.12
CA LEU A 119 -4.57 12.69 17.12
C LEU A 119 -5.03 13.95 17.87
N THR A 120 -4.44 14.25 19.03
CA THR A 120 -4.75 15.49 19.78
C THR A 120 -4.36 16.72 18.98
N LYS A 121 -3.20 16.72 18.35
CA LYS A 121 -2.67 17.83 17.54
C LYS A 121 -3.51 18.06 16.28
N SER A 122 -4.08 17.01 15.72
CA SER A 122 -4.87 17.09 14.49
C SER A 122 -6.10 18.00 14.60
N VAL A 123 -6.63 18.22 15.81
CA VAL A 123 -7.80 19.07 16.06
C VAL A 123 -7.60 20.50 15.54
N GLU A 124 -6.34 21.00 15.53
CA GLU A 124 -6.02 22.35 15.03
C GLU A 124 -6.24 22.50 13.52
N VAL A 125 -6.02 21.42 12.76
CA VAL A 125 -6.12 21.42 11.28
C VAL A 125 -7.41 20.80 10.77
N CYS A 126 -8.11 20.02 11.60
CA CYS A 126 -9.28 19.24 11.26
C CYS A 126 -10.61 19.93 11.67
N ASN A 127 -10.68 21.28 11.65
CA ASN A 127 -11.89 22.05 11.89
C ASN A 127 -12.60 21.67 13.21
N ASP A 128 -11.87 21.73 14.32
CA ASP A 128 -12.32 21.36 15.68
C ASP A 128 -12.77 19.88 15.84
N SER A 129 -12.42 19.03 14.89
CA SER A 129 -12.59 17.57 14.93
C SER A 129 -11.24 16.89 15.09
N GLN A 130 -11.23 15.62 15.44
CA GLN A 130 -10.02 14.79 15.43
C GLN A 130 -9.79 14.16 14.07
N ALA A 131 -8.54 13.85 13.71
CA ALA A 131 -8.22 12.98 12.61
C ALA A 131 -8.50 11.51 12.99
N PHE A 132 -8.51 10.63 12.00
CA PHE A 132 -8.64 9.20 12.18
C PHE A 132 -7.84 8.43 11.13
N ASN A 133 -7.53 7.19 11.41
CA ASN A 133 -6.80 6.28 10.54
C ASN A 133 -7.77 5.38 9.78
N LEU A 134 -7.60 5.30 8.46
CA LEU A 134 -8.42 4.48 7.58
C LEU A 134 -7.55 3.48 6.84
N PRO A 135 -7.65 2.15 7.09
CA PRO A 135 -6.84 1.15 6.39
C PRO A 135 -7.23 1.08 4.92
N VAL A 136 -6.25 1.20 4.03
CA VAL A 136 -6.49 1.21 2.58
C VAL A 136 -5.57 0.29 1.80
N TYR A 137 -4.43 -0.12 2.39
CA TYR A 137 -3.41 -0.88 1.68
C TYR A 137 -2.79 -1.93 2.60
N ILE A 138 -2.76 -3.19 2.14
CA ILE A 138 -2.13 -4.30 2.86
C ILE A 138 -1.06 -4.88 1.95
N SER A 139 0.20 -4.83 2.39
CA SER A 139 1.32 -5.33 1.60
C SER A 139 2.38 -6.01 2.47
N PRO A 140 2.99 -7.10 2.00
CA PRO A 140 4.15 -7.64 2.69
C PRO A 140 5.36 -6.74 2.52
N ILE A 141 6.20 -6.68 3.54
CA ILE A 141 7.56 -6.12 3.49
C ILE A 141 8.49 -7.26 3.10
N ALA A 142 9.00 -7.23 1.88
CA ALA A 142 9.94 -8.23 1.40
C ALA A 142 11.34 -7.96 1.96
N VAL A 143 11.98 -8.97 2.53
CA VAL A 143 13.41 -8.96 2.79
C VAL A 143 14.11 -9.33 1.49
N VAL A 144 14.80 -8.36 0.89
CA VAL A 144 15.40 -8.46 -0.44
C VAL A 144 16.91 -8.40 -0.37
N PHE A 145 17.59 -9.06 -1.30
CA PHE A 145 19.05 -9.03 -1.36
C PHE A 145 19.56 -9.09 -2.80
N ASN A 146 20.84 -8.72 -2.97
CA ASN A 146 21.56 -8.88 -4.21
C ASN A 146 22.84 -9.68 -3.92
N LEU A 147 22.81 -10.97 -4.28
CA LEU A 147 23.91 -11.92 -4.07
C LEU A 147 24.06 -12.79 -5.33
N GLU A 148 25.20 -12.70 -5.99
CA GLU A 148 25.43 -13.43 -7.26
C GLU A 148 25.24 -14.94 -7.08
N GLY A 149 24.33 -15.51 -7.89
CA GLY A 149 24.06 -16.94 -7.92
C GLY A 149 23.08 -17.46 -6.86
N VAL A 150 22.49 -16.54 -6.07
CA VAL A 150 21.48 -16.87 -5.05
C VAL A 150 20.24 -16.02 -5.27
N ASP A 151 19.10 -16.64 -5.60
CA ASP A 151 17.84 -15.95 -5.89
C ASP A 151 16.85 -16.01 -4.72
N SER A 152 17.00 -17.01 -3.82
CA SER A 152 16.13 -17.18 -2.66
C SER A 152 16.89 -17.74 -1.46
N LEU A 153 16.49 -17.36 -0.26
CA LEU A 153 17.02 -17.83 1.02
C LEU A 153 15.88 -18.05 2.01
N ASN A 154 16.12 -18.95 2.96
CA ASN A 154 15.31 -19.13 4.15
C ASN A 154 16.00 -18.42 5.31
N LEU A 155 15.33 -17.49 5.98
CA LEU A 155 15.88 -16.75 7.11
C LEU A 155 14.97 -16.87 8.34
N THR A 156 15.58 -17.15 9.49
CA THR A 156 14.87 -17.09 10.77
C THR A 156 14.82 -15.65 11.29
N PRO A 157 13.87 -15.31 12.19
CA PRO A 157 13.82 -13.98 12.80
C PRO A 157 15.15 -13.54 13.43
N GLU A 158 15.83 -14.46 14.14
CA GLU A 158 17.10 -14.17 14.81
C GLU A 158 18.23 -13.90 13.80
N VAL A 159 18.22 -14.60 12.66
CA VAL A 159 19.19 -14.36 11.58
C VAL A 159 18.96 -13.00 10.96
N ILE A 160 17.72 -12.64 10.67
CA ILE A 160 17.38 -11.31 10.11
C ILE A 160 17.81 -10.23 11.11
N ALA A 161 17.39 -10.34 12.37
CA ALA A 161 17.76 -9.39 13.41
C ALA A 161 19.29 -9.28 13.58
N GLY A 162 20.00 -10.41 13.61
CA GLY A 162 21.46 -10.43 13.72
C GLY A 162 22.17 -9.77 12.53
N ILE A 163 21.63 -9.90 11.31
CA ILE A 163 22.16 -9.23 10.13
C ILE A 163 21.98 -7.71 10.25
N PHE A 164 20.78 -7.24 10.58
CA PHE A 164 20.48 -5.82 10.65
C PHE A 164 21.05 -5.15 11.92
N ALA A 165 21.28 -5.90 13.00
CA ALA A 165 22.02 -5.44 14.18
C ALA A 165 23.56 -5.41 13.95
N GLY A 166 24.06 -6.08 12.91
CA GLY A 166 25.50 -6.13 12.61
C GLY A 166 26.25 -7.25 13.31
N ASP A 167 25.58 -8.22 13.93
CA ASP A 167 26.17 -9.39 14.57
C ASP A 167 26.53 -10.48 13.55
N ILE A 168 25.72 -10.64 12.50
CA ILE A 168 25.96 -11.54 11.37
C ILE A 168 26.44 -10.69 10.19
N THR A 169 27.70 -10.84 9.83
CA THR A 169 28.37 -9.96 8.85
C THR A 169 28.83 -10.67 7.58
N LYS A 170 28.60 -11.98 7.47
CA LYS A 170 29.02 -12.79 6.32
C LYS A 170 27.88 -13.64 5.79
N TRP A 171 27.76 -13.73 4.46
CA TRP A 171 26.75 -14.57 3.83
C TRP A 171 26.91 -16.06 4.10
N ASN A 172 28.14 -16.56 4.28
CA ASN A 172 28.41 -17.94 4.66
C ASN A 172 28.42 -18.20 6.17
N ASP A 173 27.81 -17.32 6.96
CA ASP A 173 27.66 -17.54 8.40
C ASP A 173 26.92 -18.86 8.66
N PRO A 174 27.36 -19.67 9.64
CA PRO A 174 26.71 -20.92 9.99
C PRO A 174 25.21 -20.80 10.28
N ALA A 175 24.75 -19.67 10.86
CA ALA A 175 23.34 -19.42 11.15
C ALA A 175 22.50 -19.28 9.88
N ILE A 176 23.04 -18.68 8.83
CA ILE A 176 22.38 -18.61 7.51
C ILE A 176 22.40 -19.98 6.83
N ALA A 177 23.56 -20.66 6.87
CA ALA A 177 23.76 -21.95 6.21
C ALA A 177 22.85 -23.05 6.78
N GLU A 178 22.51 -23.02 8.08
CA GLU A 178 21.67 -24.02 8.74
C GLU A 178 20.28 -24.12 8.08
N SER A 179 19.68 -22.98 7.72
CA SER A 179 18.37 -22.93 7.06
C SER A 179 18.47 -23.08 5.52
N ASN A 180 19.69 -23.09 4.96
CA ASN A 180 19.96 -23.11 3.52
C ASN A 180 21.02 -24.15 3.13
N PRO A 181 20.82 -25.45 3.46
CA PRO A 181 21.85 -26.48 3.29
C PRO A 181 22.25 -26.75 1.84
N ASP A 182 21.38 -26.42 0.89
CA ASP A 182 21.60 -26.62 -0.55
C ASP A 182 22.14 -25.35 -1.26
N ALA A 183 22.25 -24.22 -0.56
CA ALA A 183 22.74 -22.97 -1.14
C ALA A 183 24.28 -22.89 -1.08
N GLU A 184 24.89 -22.46 -2.19
CA GLU A 184 26.34 -22.17 -2.25
C GLU A 184 26.59 -20.73 -1.76
N LEU A 185 26.65 -20.55 -0.42
CA LEU A 185 26.84 -19.23 0.19
C LEU A 185 28.31 -18.80 0.09
N PRO A 186 28.62 -17.63 -0.50
CA PRO A 186 29.99 -17.14 -0.66
C PRO A 186 30.56 -16.57 0.66
N ASP A 187 31.88 -16.63 0.83
CA ASP A 187 32.58 -15.85 1.87
C ASP A 187 32.63 -14.35 1.45
N LYS A 188 31.51 -13.69 1.65
CA LYS A 188 31.29 -12.29 1.26
C LYS A 188 30.69 -11.53 2.45
N ASP A 189 31.06 -10.26 2.59
CA ASP A 189 30.48 -9.38 3.59
C ASP A 189 29.01 -9.08 3.26
N ILE A 190 28.16 -9.06 4.29
CA ILE A 190 26.78 -8.58 4.19
C ILE A 190 26.78 -7.06 4.37
N VAL A 191 26.06 -6.35 3.52
CA VAL A 191 25.87 -4.91 3.64
C VAL A 191 24.38 -4.62 3.83
N PRO A 192 23.93 -4.40 5.08
CA PRO A 192 22.54 -3.99 5.33
C PRO A 192 22.22 -2.65 4.68
N VAL A 193 21.04 -2.55 4.10
CA VAL A 193 20.50 -1.31 3.49
C VAL A 193 19.21 -0.96 4.22
N HIS A 194 19.16 0.22 4.82
CA HIS A 194 18.03 0.72 5.59
C HIS A 194 17.47 2.03 5.01
N ARG A 195 16.36 2.51 5.56
CA ARG A 195 15.77 3.80 5.21
C ARG A 195 16.58 4.96 5.80
N SER A 196 16.66 6.06 5.08
CA SER A 196 17.29 7.29 5.53
C SER A 196 16.30 8.37 5.96
N ASP A 197 15.02 8.16 5.73
CA ASP A 197 13.88 8.99 6.07
C ASP A 197 13.08 8.38 7.26
N ASP A 198 12.15 9.13 7.84
CA ASP A 198 11.23 8.64 8.86
C ASP A 198 10.17 7.75 8.22
N SER A 199 10.31 6.45 8.43
CA SER A 199 9.67 5.42 7.63
C SER A 199 8.80 4.48 8.45
N GLY A 200 7.50 4.47 8.19
CA GLY A 200 6.61 3.46 8.75
C GLY A 200 6.94 2.03 8.28
N THR A 201 7.55 1.86 7.09
CA THR A 201 8.08 0.55 6.67
C THR A 201 9.20 0.09 7.60
N THR A 202 10.09 1.00 8.04
CA THR A 202 11.13 0.71 9.04
C THR A 202 10.52 0.35 10.38
N GLU A 203 9.50 1.08 10.82
CA GLU A 203 8.81 0.80 12.08
C GLU A 203 8.18 -0.59 12.09
N ASN A 204 7.38 -0.94 11.07
CA ASN A 204 6.80 -2.27 10.93
C ASN A 204 7.86 -3.40 10.89
N PHE A 205 8.96 -3.17 10.19
CA PHE A 205 10.07 -4.13 10.13
C PHE A 205 10.76 -4.29 11.48
N THR A 206 11.05 -3.20 12.18
CA THR A 206 11.72 -3.23 13.49
C THR A 206 10.80 -3.70 14.61
N GLU A 207 9.49 -3.47 14.50
CA GLU A 207 8.50 -4.08 15.37
C GLU A 207 8.51 -5.60 15.25
N TYR A 208 8.47 -6.14 14.02
CA TYR A 208 8.63 -7.58 13.79
C TYR A 208 9.91 -8.12 14.41
N LEU A 209 11.05 -7.45 14.25
CA LEU A 209 12.32 -7.87 14.86
C LEU A 209 12.26 -7.83 16.39
N SER A 210 11.63 -6.80 16.96
CA SER A 210 11.48 -6.63 18.40
C SER A 210 10.66 -7.73 19.04
N GLU A 211 9.62 -8.19 18.37
CA GLU A 211 8.72 -9.20 18.90
C GLU A 211 9.26 -10.62 18.72
N ASN A 212 9.93 -10.90 17.59
CA ASN A 212 10.36 -12.25 17.25
C ASN A 212 11.82 -12.55 17.61
N ALA A 213 12.66 -11.52 17.76
CA ALA A 213 14.08 -11.67 18.07
C ALA A 213 14.58 -10.61 19.07
N PRO A 214 13.92 -10.43 20.25
CA PRO A 214 14.20 -9.33 21.20
C PRO A 214 15.61 -9.35 21.76
N ASP A 215 16.28 -10.50 21.81
CA ASP A 215 17.67 -10.61 22.28
C ASP A 215 18.68 -10.10 21.23
N ALA A 216 18.36 -10.18 19.95
CA ALA A 216 19.19 -9.70 18.85
C ALA A 216 18.83 -8.24 18.44
N TRP A 217 17.55 -7.87 18.48
CA TRP A 217 17.10 -6.52 18.20
C TRP A 217 16.60 -5.83 19.46
N THR A 218 17.40 -4.93 20.02
CA THR A 218 17.14 -4.29 21.33
C THR A 218 16.68 -2.83 21.24
N HIS A 219 16.42 -2.33 20.03
CA HIS A 219 16.09 -0.92 19.78
C HIS A 219 14.59 -0.63 19.83
N GLY A 220 13.74 -1.66 19.85
CA GLY A 220 12.29 -1.52 19.77
C GLY A 220 11.80 -1.17 18.35
N PRO A 221 10.48 -0.96 18.16
CA PRO A 221 9.91 -0.42 16.95
C PRO A 221 10.28 1.06 16.80
N ILE A 222 10.78 1.45 15.64
CA ILE A 222 11.25 2.82 15.35
C ILE A 222 11.13 3.16 13.88
N GLU A 223 10.84 4.42 13.53
CA GLU A 223 10.81 4.93 12.17
C GLU A 223 12.18 5.36 11.66
N THR A 224 13.02 5.93 12.54
CA THR A 224 14.36 6.42 12.19
C THR A 224 15.40 5.37 12.52
N TRP A 225 16.21 4.94 11.55
CA TRP A 225 17.20 3.88 11.74
C TRP A 225 18.24 4.22 12.84
N PRO A 226 18.44 3.33 13.84
CA PRO A 226 19.19 3.68 15.04
C PRO A 226 20.67 3.31 14.99
N ILE A 227 21.12 2.53 14.00
CA ILE A 227 22.45 1.91 13.98
C ILE A 227 23.33 2.60 12.93
N ASP A 228 24.53 2.99 13.34
CA ASP A 228 25.54 3.53 12.41
C ASP A 228 26.10 2.42 11.51
N GLY A 229 26.27 2.71 10.23
CA GLY A 229 26.85 1.80 9.24
C GLY A 229 25.86 1.24 8.26
N GLY A 230 26.30 0.29 7.42
CA GLY A 230 25.51 -0.17 6.28
C GLY A 230 25.41 0.88 5.17
N GLN A 231 24.37 0.78 4.36
CA GLN A 231 23.97 1.78 3.39
C GLN A 231 22.52 2.20 3.63
N SER A 232 22.11 3.32 3.05
CA SER A 232 20.74 3.79 3.20
C SER A 232 20.16 4.26 1.86
N GLY A 233 18.83 4.27 1.79
CA GLY A 233 18.07 4.79 0.66
C GLY A 233 16.88 5.62 1.14
N ASP A 234 16.60 6.70 0.42
CA ASP A 234 15.44 7.53 0.65
C ASP A 234 14.20 6.90 0.02
N GLY A 235 13.18 6.63 0.81
CA GLY A 235 11.99 5.91 0.38
C GLY A 235 12.25 4.47 -0.05
N THR A 236 11.19 3.76 -0.44
CA THR A 236 11.24 2.38 -0.94
C THR A 236 12.13 2.25 -2.18
N SER A 237 11.99 3.18 -3.13
CA SER A 237 12.75 3.17 -4.38
C SER A 237 14.25 3.42 -4.18
N GLY A 238 14.60 4.24 -3.18
CA GLY A 238 16.00 4.49 -2.81
C GLY A 238 16.66 3.25 -2.20
N VAL A 239 15.99 2.54 -1.31
CA VAL A 239 16.47 1.25 -0.76
C VAL A 239 16.61 0.22 -1.89
N LYS A 240 15.59 0.06 -2.74
CA LYS A 240 15.67 -0.83 -3.92
C LYS A 240 16.91 -0.55 -4.76
N SER A 241 17.08 0.70 -5.18
CA SER A 241 18.22 1.09 -6.03
C SER A 241 19.58 0.83 -5.36
N THR A 242 19.65 1.01 -4.05
CA THR A 242 20.87 0.75 -3.28
C THR A 242 21.17 -0.74 -3.20
N VAL A 243 20.14 -1.57 -2.99
CA VAL A 243 20.29 -3.04 -2.98
C VAL A 243 20.69 -3.55 -4.36
N GLU A 244 20.04 -3.09 -5.44
CA GLU A 244 20.37 -3.47 -6.82
C GLU A 244 21.81 -3.09 -7.21
N GLY A 245 22.28 -1.96 -6.71
CA GLY A 245 23.62 -1.42 -7.02
C GLY A 245 24.77 -2.08 -6.29
N GLY A 246 24.53 -2.85 -5.22
CA GLY A 246 25.54 -3.48 -4.38
C GLY A 246 25.52 -5.00 -4.46
N ASP A 247 26.69 -5.64 -4.60
CA ASP A 247 26.80 -7.10 -4.49
C ASP A 247 27.07 -7.50 -3.03
N GLY A 248 26.19 -8.30 -2.45
CA GLY A 248 26.20 -8.70 -1.03
C GLY A 248 25.32 -7.79 -0.15
N THR A 249 24.49 -6.96 -0.73
CA THR A 249 23.53 -6.12 -0.02
C THR A 249 22.26 -6.89 0.37
N ILE A 250 21.63 -6.48 1.48
CA ILE A 250 20.33 -6.95 1.95
C ILE A 250 19.53 -5.76 2.47
N GLY A 251 18.23 -5.70 2.21
CA GLY A 251 17.35 -4.63 2.65
C GLY A 251 15.92 -5.11 2.87
N TYR A 252 15.04 -4.20 3.24
CA TYR A 252 13.61 -4.44 3.41
C TYR A 252 12.84 -3.38 2.65
N ILE A 253 11.87 -3.81 1.84
CA ILE A 253 11.07 -2.92 0.97
C ILE A 253 9.65 -3.44 0.84
N ASP A 254 8.73 -2.57 0.47
CA ASP A 254 7.40 -2.99 0.02
C ASP A 254 7.52 -3.96 -1.16
N ALA A 255 6.73 -5.05 -1.12
CA ALA A 255 6.80 -6.13 -2.10
C ALA A 255 6.51 -5.69 -3.54
N SER A 256 5.77 -4.58 -3.74
CA SER A 256 5.50 -4.02 -5.08
C SER A 256 6.78 -3.67 -5.86
N GLN A 257 7.88 -3.45 -5.14
CA GLN A 257 9.17 -3.09 -5.75
C GLN A 257 10.24 -4.19 -5.66
N ALA A 258 9.93 -5.39 -5.14
CA ALA A 258 10.90 -6.46 -4.93
C ALA A 258 11.38 -7.16 -6.23
N SER A 259 10.68 -6.94 -7.35
CA SER A 259 11.01 -7.59 -8.62
C SER A 259 12.46 -7.33 -9.07
N GLY A 260 13.15 -8.40 -9.45
CA GLY A 260 14.53 -8.36 -9.94
C GLY A 260 15.60 -8.55 -8.85
N LEU A 261 15.22 -8.64 -7.58
CA LEU A 261 16.08 -8.94 -6.44
C LEU A 261 15.90 -10.38 -5.95
N GLY A 262 16.89 -10.92 -5.26
CA GLY A 262 16.72 -12.11 -4.44
C GLY A 262 15.83 -11.82 -3.25
N THR A 263 15.07 -12.83 -2.78
CA THR A 263 14.10 -12.65 -1.71
C THR A 263 14.23 -13.74 -0.64
N ALA A 264 13.94 -13.39 0.61
CA ALA A 264 13.94 -14.34 1.70
C ALA A 264 12.52 -14.84 2.02
N ALA A 265 12.39 -16.16 2.22
CA ALA A 265 11.27 -16.76 2.92
C ALA A 265 11.55 -16.68 4.44
N ILE A 266 10.54 -16.32 5.21
CA ILE A 266 10.67 -16.04 6.63
C ILE A 266 10.13 -17.22 7.43
N GLN A 267 10.84 -17.63 8.48
CA GLN A 267 10.38 -18.72 9.34
C GLN A 267 9.14 -18.28 10.14
N VAL A 268 8.10 -19.13 10.08
CA VAL A 268 6.85 -19.02 10.86
C VAL A 268 6.54 -20.41 11.41
N GLY A 269 6.65 -20.58 12.72
CA GLY A 269 6.60 -21.92 13.32
C GLY A 269 7.68 -22.83 12.74
N ASP A 270 7.25 -23.97 12.17
CA ASP A 270 8.16 -24.97 11.56
C ASP A 270 8.34 -24.77 10.04
N GLU A 271 7.74 -23.74 9.42
CA GLU A 271 7.74 -23.51 7.97
C GLU A 271 8.50 -22.22 7.60
N PHE A 272 8.98 -22.17 6.34
CA PHE A 272 9.45 -20.92 5.73
C PHE A 272 8.40 -20.42 4.75
N VAL A 273 7.91 -19.21 4.94
CA VAL A 273 6.83 -18.59 4.18
C VAL A 273 7.41 -17.50 3.27
N GLU A 274 7.18 -17.64 1.96
CA GLU A 274 7.47 -16.59 0.99
C GLU A 274 6.44 -15.45 1.12
N TYR A 275 6.86 -14.21 0.87
CA TYR A 275 5.93 -13.11 0.83
C TYR A 275 4.93 -13.26 -0.32
N SER A 276 3.68 -12.95 -0.06
CA SER A 276 2.62 -12.84 -1.06
C SER A 276 1.45 -12.03 -0.52
N ALA A 277 0.64 -11.48 -1.42
CA ALA A 277 -0.61 -10.79 -1.04
C ALA A 277 -1.50 -11.68 -0.15
N GLY A 278 -1.65 -12.96 -0.52
CA GLY A 278 -2.48 -13.90 0.26
C GLY A 278 -1.92 -14.22 1.64
N ALA A 279 -0.59 -14.30 1.80
CA ALA A 279 0.05 -14.53 3.09
C ALA A 279 0.00 -13.27 3.99
N ALA A 280 0.07 -12.07 3.39
CA ALA A 280 -0.12 -10.80 4.08
C ALA A 280 -1.57 -10.58 4.53
N ALA A 281 -2.55 -10.91 3.69
CA ALA A 281 -3.97 -10.86 4.06
C ALA A 281 -4.27 -11.71 5.30
N LYS A 282 -3.73 -12.92 5.36
CA LYS A 282 -3.89 -13.82 6.52
C LYS A 282 -3.34 -13.20 7.81
N ALA A 283 -2.22 -12.45 7.75
CA ALA A 283 -1.69 -11.78 8.93
C ALA A 283 -2.69 -10.75 9.48
N VAL A 284 -3.38 -10.02 8.60
CA VAL A 284 -4.44 -9.08 9.00
C VAL A 284 -5.68 -9.81 9.52
N ASP A 285 -6.07 -10.93 8.88
CA ASP A 285 -7.26 -11.70 9.27
C ASP A 285 -7.14 -12.31 10.69
N VAL A 286 -5.93 -12.64 11.16
CA VAL A 286 -5.69 -13.18 12.51
C VAL A 286 -5.45 -12.09 13.55
N SER A 287 -5.34 -10.82 13.14
CA SER A 287 -4.98 -9.69 13.98
C SER A 287 -6.22 -8.94 14.47
N PRO A 288 -6.29 -8.57 15.76
CA PRO A 288 -7.41 -7.79 16.29
C PRO A 288 -7.32 -6.32 15.84
N ARG A 289 -8.40 -5.57 16.06
CA ARG A 289 -8.34 -4.12 16.07
C ARG A 289 -7.70 -3.63 17.34
N GLU A 290 -6.95 -2.54 17.26
CA GLU A 290 -6.38 -1.87 18.41
C GLU A 290 -7.51 -1.36 19.32
N GLU A 291 -7.43 -1.72 20.61
CA GLU A 291 -8.42 -1.32 21.61
C GLU A 291 -8.27 0.15 22.02
N GLY A 292 -9.40 0.77 22.39
CA GLY A 292 -9.42 2.13 22.97
C GLY A 292 -9.47 3.26 21.94
N ARG A 293 -9.52 2.95 20.65
CA ARG A 293 -9.73 3.93 19.58
C ARG A 293 -11.21 4.25 19.36
N GLU A 294 -11.51 5.42 18.80
CA GLU A 294 -12.87 5.78 18.38
C GLU A 294 -13.36 4.85 17.25
N GLU A 295 -14.68 4.72 17.09
CA GLU A 295 -15.29 3.79 16.14
C GLU A 295 -14.84 4.00 14.69
N ASN A 296 -14.58 5.25 14.30
CA ASN A 296 -14.11 5.63 12.96
C ASN A 296 -12.58 5.56 12.81
N ASP A 297 -11.83 5.40 13.90
CA ASP A 297 -10.37 5.27 13.88
C ASP A 297 -9.99 3.79 13.82
N ILE A 298 -9.83 3.29 12.59
CA ILE A 298 -9.70 1.86 12.31
C ILE A 298 -8.23 1.50 12.22
N VAL A 299 -7.69 0.91 13.29
CA VAL A 299 -6.29 0.46 13.36
C VAL A 299 -6.25 -1.03 13.65
N VAL A 300 -5.34 -1.74 13.00
CA VAL A 300 -5.09 -3.18 13.18
C VAL A 300 -3.84 -3.37 14.04
N GLU A 301 -3.98 -4.10 15.14
CA GLU A 301 -2.85 -4.54 15.97
C GLU A 301 -2.33 -5.88 15.41
N LEU A 302 -1.28 -5.82 14.59
CA LEU A 302 -0.76 -6.98 13.87
C LEU A 302 -0.14 -8.00 14.82
N ASP A 303 -0.64 -9.26 14.80
CA ASP A 303 -0.01 -10.39 15.48
C ASP A 303 1.21 -10.87 14.67
N ARG A 304 2.37 -10.31 14.98
CA ARG A 304 3.62 -10.62 14.30
C ARG A 304 4.29 -11.88 14.82
N THR A 305 3.79 -12.43 15.94
CA THR A 305 4.32 -13.64 16.59
C THR A 305 3.54 -14.90 16.25
N THR A 306 2.55 -14.80 15.39
CA THR A 306 1.73 -15.93 14.97
C THR A 306 2.56 -17.08 14.40
N GLU A 307 2.22 -18.31 14.77
CA GLU A 307 2.77 -19.55 14.20
C GLU A 307 1.81 -20.19 13.17
N GLU A 308 0.75 -19.46 12.76
CA GLU A 308 -0.23 -20.00 11.82
C GLU A 308 0.37 -20.23 10.44
N ALA A 309 0.17 -21.42 9.89
CA ALA A 309 0.75 -21.85 8.63
C ALA A 309 0.36 -20.96 7.44
N GLY A 310 1.35 -20.52 6.68
CA GLY A 310 1.19 -19.70 5.49
C GLY A 310 0.83 -18.24 5.78
N VAL A 311 0.98 -17.76 7.02
CA VAL A 311 0.96 -16.33 7.37
C VAL A 311 2.34 -15.74 7.15
N TYR A 312 2.42 -14.55 6.57
CA TYR A 312 3.67 -13.80 6.44
C TYR A 312 3.65 -12.62 7.40
N PRO A 313 4.46 -12.60 8.47
CA PRO A 313 4.29 -11.65 9.58
C PRO A 313 4.92 -10.27 9.35
N ILE A 314 5.81 -10.14 8.36
CA ILE A 314 6.41 -8.84 8.02
C ILE A 314 5.49 -8.11 7.05
N VAL A 315 4.38 -7.59 7.58
CA VAL A 315 3.31 -6.93 6.83
C VAL A 315 3.19 -5.49 7.29
N LEU A 316 2.85 -4.60 6.37
CA LEU A 316 2.32 -3.29 6.68
C LEU A 316 0.83 -3.22 6.33
N VAL A 317 0.09 -2.57 7.19
CA VAL A 317 -1.22 -2.02 6.89
C VAL A 317 -1.03 -0.52 6.76
N SER A 318 -1.23 0.02 5.55
CA SER A 318 -1.11 1.45 5.37
C SER A 318 -2.47 2.11 5.48
N TYR A 319 -2.48 3.22 6.18
CA TYR A 319 -3.64 4.02 6.49
C TYR A 319 -3.65 5.33 5.70
N LEU A 320 -4.84 5.86 5.48
CA LEU A 320 -5.01 7.29 5.26
C LEU A 320 -5.28 7.96 6.61
N ALA A 321 -4.51 8.98 6.94
CA ALA A 321 -4.86 9.93 7.98
C ALA A 321 -5.80 10.97 7.37
N LEU A 322 -7.04 11.02 7.86
CA LEU A 322 -8.11 11.87 7.38
C LEU A 322 -8.68 12.70 8.51
N CYS A 323 -9.16 13.90 8.23
CA CYS A 323 -9.91 14.71 9.20
C CYS A 323 -11.36 14.23 9.35
N GLY A 324 -11.88 14.22 10.57
CA GLY A 324 -13.33 14.01 10.81
C GLY A 324 -14.18 15.17 10.34
N SER A 325 -13.57 16.36 10.09
CA SER A 325 -14.25 17.54 9.53
C SER A 325 -13.30 18.37 8.67
N TYR A 326 -13.79 18.85 7.53
CA TYR A 326 -13.07 19.79 6.64
C TYR A 326 -13.85 21.10 6.55
N ALA A 327 -13.16 22.23 6.80
CA ALA A 327 -13.77 23.57 6.74
C ALA A 327 -14.13 24.02 5.33
N ASP A 328 -13.38 23.55 4.30
CA ASP A 328 -13.67 23.78 2.89
C ASP A 328 -14.49 22.62 2.35
N SER A 329 -15.74 22.87 1.99
CA SER A 329 -16.67 21.86 1.50
C SER A 329 -16.17 21.15 0.23
N ALA A 330 -15.61 21.90 -0.73
CA ALA A 330 -15.16 21.32 -2.00
C ALA A 330 -13.95 20.38 -1.76
N GLN A 331 -13.06 20.78 -0.86
CA GLN A 331 -11.91 19.97 -0.46
C GLN A 331 -12.35 18.70 0.30
N GLY A 332 -13.28 18.86 1.26
CA GLY A 332 -13.80 17.74 2.04
C GLY A 332 -14.53 16.71 1.17
N GLU A 333 -15.37 17.18 0.21
CA GLU A 333 -16.04 16.29 -0.75
C GLU A 333 -15.03 15.56 -1.66
N ALA A 334 -13.96 16.23 -2.08
CA ALA A 334 -12.90 15.59 -2.87
C ALA A 334 -12.16 14.51 -2.07
N VAL A 335 -11.84 14.77 -0.79
CA VAL A 335 -11.23 13.77 0.11
C VAL A 335 -12.15 12.57 0.29
N LYS A 336 -13.43 12.79 0.60
CA LYS A 336 -14.42 11.71 0.77
C LYS A 336 -14.52 10.85 -0.48
N ALA A 337 -14.64 11.48 -1.65
CA ALA A 337 -14.76 10.77 -2.91
C ALA A 337 -13.51 9.95 -3.24
N TYR A 338 -12.32 10.52 -3.03
CA TYR A 338 -11.06 9.81 -3.27
C TYR A 338 -10.84 8.66 -2.28
N ALA A 339 -11.09 8.87 -0.99
CA ALA A 339 -11.01 7.81 0.02
C ALA A 339 -12.01 6.68 -0.26
N SER A 340 -13.27 7.03 -0.62
CA SER A 340 -14.29 6.04 -1.01
C SER A 340 -13.87 5.23 -2.24
N TYR A 341 -13.24 5.87 -3.24
CA TYR A 341 -12.69 5.16 -4.38
C TYR A 341 -11.60 4.17 -3.95
N MET A 342 -10.65 4.59 -3.12
CA MET A 342 -9.55 3.71 -2.67
C MET A 342 -10.05 2.47 -1.92
N VAL A 343 -11.08 2.59 -1.07
CA VAL A 343 -11.64 1.44 -0.34
C VAL A 343 -12.65 0.63 -1.15
N SER A 344 -13.11 1.12 -2.32
CA SER A 344 -14.04 0.40 -3.18
C SER A 344 -13.44 -0.89 -3.76
N GLU A 345 -14.30 -1.81 -4.25
CA GLU A 345 -13.82 -3.02 -4.95
C GLU A 345 -12.95 -2.68 -6.16
N GLU A 346 -13.31 -1.64 -6.91
CA GLU A 346 -12.56 -1.18 -8.08
C GLU A 346 -11.19 -0.61 -7.66
N GLY A 347 -11.16 0.27 -6.65
CA GLY A 347 -9.91 0.84 -6.14
C GLY A 347 -8.98 -0.22 -5.56
N GLN A 348 -9.51 -1.18 -4.81
CA GLN A 348 -8.73 -2.29 -4.25
C GLN A 348 -8.19 -3.23 -5.35
N ALA A 349 -9.01 -3.53 -6.38
CA ALA A 349 -8.54 -4.32 -7.52
C ALA A 349 -7.45 -3.58 -8.32
N ASN A 350 -7.58 -2.27 -8.48
CA ASN A 350 -6.58 -1.43 -9.14
C ASN A 350 -5.23 -1.45 -8.40
N ALA A 351 -5.24 -1.31 -7.07
CA ALA A 351 -4.02 -1.44 -6.25
C ALA A 351 -3.42 -2.85 -6.31
N ALA A 352 -4.25 -3.89 -6.25
CA ALA A 352 -3.79 -5.27 -6.34
C ALA A 352 -3.12 -5.57 -7.70
N GLU A 353 -3.66 -5.04 -8.81
CA GLU A 353 -3.06 -5.18 -10.15
C GLU A 353 -1.73 -4.42 -10.25
N ALA A 354 -1.68 -3.19 -9.75
CA ALA A 354 -0.52 -2.32 -9.88
C ALA A 354 0.62 -2.66 -8.92
N ALA A 355 0.29 -2.94 -7.66
CA ALA A 355 1.25 -3.11 -6.57
C ALA A 355 1.34 -4.54 -6.01
N GLY A 356 0.44 -5.45 -6.40
CA GLY A 356 0.38 -6.79 -5.82
C GLY A 356 -0.06 -6.80 -4.36
N SER A 357 -0.76 -5.76 -3.90
CA SER A 357 -1.30 -5.67 -2.55
C SER A 357 -2.46 -6.65 -2.32
N ALA A 358 -2.71 -7.00 -1.07
CA ALA A 358 -3.91 -7.71 -0.69
C ALA A 358 -5.09 -6.72 -0.59
N PRO A 359 -6.24 -7.02 -1.19
CA PRO A 359 -7.45 -6.22 -0.95
C PRO A 359 -7.86 -6.28 0.53
N ILE A 360 -8.34 -5.17 1.06
CA ILE A 360 -8.96 -5.15 2.39
C ILE A 360 -10.21 -6.04 2.41
N SER A 361 -10.51 -6.65 3.56
CA SER A 361 -11.68 -7.53 3.71
C SER A 361 -13.00 -6.76 3.50
N GLU A 362 -14.10 -7.49 3.22
CA GLU A 362 -15.43 -6.86 3.09
C GLU A 362 -15.87 -6.16 4.38
N GLU A 363 -15.48 -6.71 5.54
CA GLU A 363 -15.75 -6.11 6.85
C GLU A 363 -15.00 -4.79 6.99
N LEU A 364 -13.66 -4.79 6.79
CA LEU A 364 -12.85 -3.55 6.83
C LEU A 364 -13.34 -2.51 5.83
N ARG A 365 -13.73 -2.93 4.62
CA ARG A 365 -14.27 -2.03 3.60
C ARG A 365 -15.57 -1.37 4.04
N THR A 366 -16.47 -2.14 4.65
CA THR A 366 -17.76 -1.64 5.15
C THR A 366 -17.55 -0.61 6.24
N ASP A 367 -16.67 -0.91 7.19
CA ASP A 367 -16.37 -0.01 8.30
C ASP A 367 -15.63 1.24 7.83
N ALA A 368 -14.67 1.08 6.90
CA ALA A 368 -13.96 2.19 6.28
C ALA A 368 -14.92 3.13 5.55
N GLN A 369 -15.88 2.60 4.79
CA GLN A 369 -16.89 3.42 4.12
C GLN A 369 -17.77 4.17 5.12
N ALA A 370 -18.17 3.50 6.22
CA ALA A 370 -18.95 4.15 7.27
C ALA A 370 -18.17 5.30 7.94
N ALA A 371 -16.86 5.13 8.17
CA ALA A 371 -15.99 6.18 8.69
C ALA A 371 -15.89 7.37 7.72
N ILE A 372 -15.74 7.11 6.42
CA ILE A 372 -15.72 8.15 5.37
C ILE A 372 -17.06 8.89 5.31
N ASP A 373 -18.18 8.19 5.37
CA ASP A 373 -19.52 8.78 5.34
C ASP A 373 -19.74 9.73 6.53
N GLY A 374 -19.11 9.44 7.67
CA GLY A 374 -19.12 10.26 8.88
C GLY A 374 -18.33 11.57 8.78
N ILE A 375 -17.48 11.76 7.76
CA ILE A 375 -16.74 13.02 7.56
C ILE A 375 -17.71 14.15 7.30
N THR A 376 -17.59 15.24 8.07
CA THR A 376 -18.39 16.45 7.90
C THR A 376 -17.67 17.48 7.04
N VAL A 377 -18.41 18.25 6.25
CA VAL A 377 -17.86 19.24 5.32
C VAL A 377 -18.59 20.58 5.44
N GLY A 378 -17.83 21.69 5.48
CA GLY A 378 -18.39 23.07 5.47
C GLY A 378 -18.44 23.73 6.83
#